data_49e06e4f3c4245345ed3a395ad1eb3a7
#
_entry.id   49e06e4f3c4245345ed3a395ad1eb3a7
#
_cell.length_a   1.000
_cell.length_b   1.000
_cell.length_c   1.000
_cell.angle_alpha   90.00
_cell.angle_beta   90.00
_cell.angle_gamma   90.00
#
_symmetry.space_group_name_H-M   'P 1'
#
loop_
_entity.id
_entity.type
_entity.pdbx_description
1 polymer ?
#
loop_
_entity_poly.entity_id
_entity_poly.type
_entity_poly.pdbx_seq_one_letter_code
_entity_poly.pdbx_strand_id
1 'polypeptide(L)'
;MSWKYVVNSCCAALLFVSLFVFKLADAQAQDNISGQAVFAANCSACHGSDGRGGERAPNIATRREVVSRADADLIRAVQNGVPGTAMPAFGYMGAPKINAVIQYLRSLQGIGVAVKVPGDPDLGENLFYGKAECSKCHMVNGRGGFLSSDLSGYGFGRSVEGVRSAILNPDRSMDRRSEAITVVAEDQHRFTGLIRNEDNFSLILQTEDGSFHTYSKEKIIRVEYSGHSLMPNEIGRAHV
;
A
#
# COMPACT_ATOMS: atom_id res chain seq x y z
N MET A 1 -43.51 -60.72 15.16
CA MET A 1 -42.93 -59.57 14.48
C MET A 1 -41.47 -59.43 14.95
N SER A 2 -40.52 -59.59 14.05
CA SER A 2 -39.12 -59.93 14.34
C SER A 2 -38.30 -58.71 14.69
N TRP A 3 -37.71 -58.70 15.88
CA TRP A 3 -36.76 -57.69 16.42
C TRP A 3 -35.54 -57.43 15.51
N LYS A 4 -35.24 -58.36 14.62
CA LYS A 4 -34.11 -58.27 13.69
C LYS A 4 -34.20 -57.08 12.68
N TYR A 5 -35.39 -56.59 12.35
CA TYR A 5 -35.54 -55.49 11.39
C TYR A 5 -35.36 -54.10 12.01
N VAL A 6 -35.53 -53.93 13.31
CA VAL A 6 -35.41 -52.65 14.00
C VAL A 6 -33.92 -52.28 14.19
N VAL A 7 -33.07 -53.28 14.46
CA VAL A 7 -31.64 -53.06 14.70
C VAL A 7 -30.88 -52.67 13.41
N ASN A 8 -31.26 -53.30 12.27
CA ASN A 8 -30.60 -53.00 10.99
C ASN A 8 -30.95 -51.60 10.46
N SER A 9 -32.17 -51.09 10.75
CA SER A 9 -32.59 -49.77 10.29
C SER A 9 -31.90 -48.63 11.07
N CYS A 10 -31.64 -48.87 12.36
CA CYS A 10 -30.95 -47.85 13.20
C CYS A 10 -29.46 -47.73 12.87
N CYS A 11 -28.78 -48.86 12.57
CA CYS A 11 -27.35 -48.83 12.16
C CYS A 11 -27.13 -48.14 10.79
N ALA A 12 -28.05 -48.37 9.83
CA ALA A 12 -27.99 -47.72 8.52
C ALA A 12 -28.19 -46.23 8.61
N ALA A 13 -29.10 -45.75 9.46
CA ALA A 13 -29.36 -44.32 9.68
C ALA A 13 -28.16 -43.60 10.35
N LEU A 14 -27.52 -44.26 11.32
CA LEU A 14 -26.30 -43.72 11.98
C LEU A 14 -25.10 -43.63 11.06
N LEU A 15 -24.92 -44.60 10.15
CA LEU A 15 -23.83 -44.55 9.15
C LEU A 15 -24.06 -43.42 8.11
N PHE A 16 -25.28 -43.19 7.69
CA PHE A 16 -25.60 -42.10 6.77
C PHE A 16 -25.38 -40.69 7.42
N VAL A 17 -25.76 -40.51 8.68
CA VAL A 17 -25.55 -39.27 9.41
C VAL A 17 -24.06 -39.00 9.64
N SER A 18 -23.28 -40.04 9.96
CA SER A 18 -21.82 -39.91 10.15
C SER A 18 -21.09 -39.53 8.85
N LEU A 19 -21.49 -40.10 7.71
CA LEU A 19 -20.90 -39.76 6.40
C LEU A 19 -21.29 -38.34 5.93
N PHE A 20 -22.47 -37.84 6.33
CA PHE A 20 -22.93 -36.50 6.00
C PHE A 20 -22.22 -35.44 6.84
N VAL A 21 -21.95 -35.71 8.11
CA VAL A 21 -21.20 -34.81 9.01
C VAL A 21 -19.72 -34.72 8.59
N PHE A 22 -19.12 -35.81 8.11
CA PHE A 22 -17.74 -35.78 7.60
C PHE A 22 -17.61 -34.94 6.33
N LYS A 23 -18.61 -34.92 5.43
CA LYS A 23 -18.58 -34.06 4.23
C LYS A 23 -18.82 -32.59 4.52
N LEU A 24 -19.47 -32.24 5.63
CA LEU A 24 -19.64 -30.84 6.05
C LEU A 24 -18.40 -30.28 6.75
N ALA A 25 -17.53 -31.12 7.32
CA ALA A 25 -16.30 -30.67 7.96
C ALA A 25 -15.21 -30.29 6.94
N ASP A 26 -15.18 -30.92 5.76
CA ASP A 26 -14.21 -30.57 4.69
C ASP A 26 -14.54 -29.22 3.98
N ALA A 27 -15.75 -28.69 4.15
CA ALA A 27 -16.17 -27.45 3.50
C ALA A 27 -15.75 -26.16 4.28
N GLN A 28 -15.16 -26.28 5.47
CA GLN A 28 -14.85 -25.13 6.35
C GLN A 28 -13.37 -24.83 6.54
N ALA A 29 -12.48 -25.64 5.99
CA ALA A 29 -11.04 -25.34 5.96
C ALA A 29 -10.65 -24.62 4.66
N GLN A 30 -11.38 -23.58 4.26
CA GLN A 30 -10.80 -22.57 3.38
C GLN A 30 -9.91 -21.69 4.27
N ASP A 31 -8.63 -22.07 4.37
CA ASP A 31 -7.59 -21.21 4.89
C ASP A 31 -7.77 -19.84 4.23
N ASN A 32 -8.01 -18.83 5.02
CA ASN A 32 -8.23 -17.46 4.57
C ASN A 32 -6.86 -16.93 4.07
N ILE A 33 -6.48 -17.33 2.84
CA ILE A 33 -5.20 -17.00 2.23
C ILE A 33 -5.18 -15.50 2.01
N SER A 34 -4.36 -14.79 2.80
CA SER A 34 -4.18 -13.36 2.63
C SER A 34 -3.41 -13.07 1.33
N GLY A 35 -4.10 -12.53 0.33
CA GLY A 35 -3.48 -12.09 -0.92
C GLY A 35 -2.40 -11.04 -0.69
N GLN A 36 -2.57 -10.17 0.30
CA GLN A 36 -1.57 -9.19 0.73
C GLN A 36 -0.30 -9.86 1.25
N ALA A 37 -0.43 -10.88 2.09
CA ALA A 37 0.74 -11.61 2.60
C ALA A 37 1.48 -12.36 1.48
N VAL A 38 0.74 -12.99 0.54
CA VAL A 38 1.32 -13.64 -0.64
C VAL A 38 2.06 -12.62 -1.51
N PHE A 39 1.47 -11.45 -1.76
CA PHE A 39 2.07 -10.37 -2.54
C PHE A 39 3.35 -9.85 -1.87
N ALA A 40 3.30 -9.58 -0.59
CA ALA A 40 4.45 -9.09 0.18
C ALA A 40 5.63 -10.05 0.14
N ALA A 41 5.36 -11.36 0.23
CA ALA A 41 6.41 -12.38 0.24
C ALA A 41 7.03 -12.67 -1.13
N ASN A 42 6.27 -12.52 -2.24
CA ASN A 42 6.69 -13.03 -3.55
C ASN A 42 6.80 -11.95 -4.64
N CYS A 43 6.10 -10.82 -4.50
CA CYS A 43 5.92 -9.84 -5.59
C CYS A 43 6.52 -8.48 -5.25
N SER A 44 6.45 -8.07 -3.99
CA SER A 44 6.78 -6.70 -3.55
C SER A 44 8.24 -6.32 -3.76
N ALA A 45 9.17 -7.28 -3.71
CA ALA A 45 10.60 -7.03 -3.92
C ALA A 45 10.92 -6.47 -5.32
N CYS A 46 10.07 -6.75 -6.32
CA CYS A 46 10.22 -6.25 -7.67
C CYS A 46 9.20 -5.15 -7.97
N HIS A 47 7.92 -5.38 -7.61
CA HIS A 47 6.81 -4.49 -7.98
C HIS A 47 6.53 -3.38 -6.96
N GLY A 48 7.30 -3.29 -5.86
CA GLY A 48 7.01 -2.38 -4.75
C GLY A 48 5.89 -2.91 -3.85
N SER A 49 5.84 -2.46 -2.61
CA SER A 49 4.81 -2.88 -1.64
C SER A 49 3.39 -2.46 -2.03
N ASP A 50 3.27 -1.43 -2.85
CA ASP A 50 2.03 -0.86 -3.36
C ASP A 50 1.74 -1.24 -4.84
N GLY A 51 2.59 -2.08 -5.44
CA GLY A 51 2.45 -2.51 -6.83
C GLY A 51 2.79 -1.43 -7.88
N ARG A 52 3.34 -0.28 -7.47
CA ARG A 52 3.67 0.82 -8.38
C ARG A 52 5.00 0.65 -9.13
N GLY A 53 5.65 -0.47 -8.90
CA GLY A 53 6.89 -0.79 -9.60
C GLY A 53 8.12 -0.16 -8.96
N GLY A 54 9.22 -0.23 -9.68
CA GLY A 54 10.52 0.29 -9.30
C GLY A 54 11.52 0.04 -10.43
N GLU A 55 12.80 0.03 -10.10
CA GLU A 55 13.86 -0.22 -11.08
C GLU A 55 13.82 -1.62 -11.70
N ARG A 56 13.25 -2.61 -10.99
CA ARG A 56 13.26 -4.03 -11.37
C ARG A 56 12.03 -4.50 -12.12
N ALA A 57 10.88 -3.85 -11.91
CA ALA A 57 9.63 -4.27 -12.51
C ALA A 57 8.67 -3.09 -12.73
N PRO A 58 7.77 -3.19 -13.72
CA PRO A 58 6.85 -2.11 -14.04
C PRO A 58 5.77 -1.95 -12.95
N ASN A 59 5.15 -0.77 -12.95
CA ASN A 59 3.96 -0.47 -12.20
C ASN A 59 2.80 -1.37 -12.69
N ILE A 60 2.24 -2.17 -11.78
CA ILE A 60 1.10 -3.06 -12.05
C ILE A 60 -0.18 -2.59 -11.37
N ALA A 61 -0.10 -1.61 -10.46
CA ALA A 61 -1.25 -1.09 -9.74
C ALA A 61 -2.02 -0.02 -10.55
N THR A 62 -1.31 0.87 -11.27
CA THR A 62 -1.99 2.01 -11.95
C THR A 62 -1.75 2.05 -13.46
N ARG A 63 -0.87 1.21 -13.99
CA ARG A 63 -0.60 1.15 -15.42
C ARG A 63 -1.79 0.62 -16.21
N ARG A 64 -2.32 1.44 -17.10
CA ARG A 64 -3.58 1.18 -17.83
C ARG A 64 -3.61 -0.18 -18.52
N GLU A 65 -2.50 -0.58 -19.16
CA GLU A 65 -2.40 -1.84 -19.88
C GLU A 65 -2.46 -3.06 -18.97
N VAL A 66 -2.12 -2.93 -17.69
CA VAL A 66 -2.25 -4.00 -16.68
C VAL A 66 -3.64 -3.98 -16.06
N VAL A 67 -4.14 -2.78 -15.73
CA VAL A 67 -5.47 -2.58 -15.13
C VAL A 67 -6.58 -3.11 -16.05
N SER A 68 -6.46 -2.91 -17.37
CA SER A 68 -7.45 -3.35 -18.36
C SER A 68 -7.41 -4.85 -18.69
N ARG A 69 -6.41 -5.62 -18.22
CA ARG A 69 -6.33 -7.06 -18.48
C ARG A 69 -7.41 -7.82 -17.70
N ALA A 70 -7.91 -8.90 -18.30
CA ALA A 70 -8.79 -9.83 -17.60
C ALA A 70 -8.03 -10.58 -16.50
N ASP A 71 -8.73 -11.01 -15.44
CA ASP A 71 -8.12 -11.80 -14.36
C ASP A 71 -7.42 -13.06 -14.85
N ALA A 72 -8.02 -13.74 -15.84
CA ALA A 72 -7.44 -14.92 -16.47
C ALA A 72 -6.07 -14.65 -17.09
N ASP A 73 -5.85 -13.46 -17.65
CA ASP A 73 -4.57 -13.08 -18.25
C ASP A 73 -3.52 -12.77 -17.17
N LEU A 74 -3.94 -12.13 -16.09
CA LEU A 74 -3.08 -11.87 -14.94
C LEU A 74 -2.70 -13.19 -14.24
N ILE A 75 -3.66 -14.09 -14.06
CA ILE A 75 -3.41 -15.43 -13.51
C ILE A 75 -2.39 -16.18 -14.37
N ARG A 76 -2.55 -16.19 -15.70
CA ARG A 76 -1.59 -16.82 -16.62
C ARG A 76 -0.20 -16.19 -16.52
N ALA A 77 -0.13 -14.86 -16.44
CA ALA A 77 1.15 -14.16 -16.29
C ALA A 77 1.86 -14.52 -14.99
N VAL A 78 1.12 -14.68 -13.89
CA VAL A 78 1.70 -15.12 -12.61
C VAL A 78 2.07 -16.60 -12.65
N GLN A 79 1.23 -17.46 -13.22
CA GLN A 79 1.50 -18.91 -13.30
C GLN A 79 2.73 -19.22 -14.14
N ASN A 80 2.86 -18.60 -15.31
CA ASN A 80 3.83 -18.97 -16.32
C ASN A 80 5.03 -18.00 -16.38
N GLY A 81 4.99 -16.92 -15.62
CA GLY A 81 5.90 -15.79 -15.81
C GLY A 81 5.60 -15.02 -17.10
N VAL A 82 6.44 -14.06 -17.43
CA VAL A 82 6.34 -13.26 -18.66
C VAL A 82 7.59 -13.49 -19.51
N PRO A 83 7.49 -14.25 -20.62
CA PRO A 83 8.63 -14.55 -21.47
C PRO A 83 9.38 -13.29 -21.94
N GLY A 84 10.70 -13.36 -21.97
CA GLY A 84 11.56 -12.23 -22.33
C GLY A 84 11.72 -11.15 -21.28
N THR A 85 11.21 -11.38 -20.04
CA THR A 85 11.36 -10.46 -18.92
C THR A 85 11.95 -11.18 -17.71
N ALA A 86 12.27 -10.41 -16.66
CA ALA A 86 12.73 -10.94 -15.37
C ALA A 86 11.61 -11.49 -14.46
N MET A 87 10.34 -11.51 -14.92
CA MET A 87 9.23 -12.05 -14.13
C MET A 87 9.20 -13.58 -14.22
N PRO A 88 9.52 -14.32 -13.14
CA PRO A 88 9.54 -15.78 -13.17
C PRO A 88 8.13 -16.37 -13.07
N ALA A 89 8.03 -17.70 -13.30
CA ALA A 89 6.80 -18.44 -13.12
C ALA A 89 6.57 -18.75 -11.62
N PHE A 90 5.35 -18.47 -11.14
CA PHE A 90 4.91 -18.74 -9.77
C PHE A 90 3.83 -19.84 -9.69
N GLY A 91 3.69 -20.66 -10.74
CA GLY A 91 2.72 -21.75 -10.79
C GLY A 91 2.81 -22.74 -9.61
N TYR A 92 4.00 -22.88 -9.01
CA TYR A 92 4.25 -23.72 -7.84
C TYR A 92 3.46 -23.30 -6.59
N MET A 93 2.98 -22.05 -6.52
CA MET A 93 2.17 -21.57 -5.39
C MET A 93 0.76 -22.19 -5.36
N GLY A 94 0.30 -22.74 -6.49
CA GLY A 94 -1.05 -23.27 -6.63
C GLY A 94 -2.13 -22.22 -6.83
N ALA A 95 -3.25 -22.65 -7.40
CA ALA A 95 -4.36 -21.75 -7.77
C ALA A 95 -4.93 -20.92 -6.61
N PRO A 96 -5.09 -21.43 -5.38
CA PRO A 96 -5.64 -20.64 -4.29
C PRO A 96 -4.81 -19.40 -3.96
N LYS A 97 -3.47 -19.52 -3.86
CA LYS A 97 -2.57 -18.38 -3.59
C LYS A 97 -2.51 -17.42 -4.77
N ILE A 98 -2.50 -17.92 -5.99
CA ILE A 98 -2.50 -17.09 -7.19
C ILE A 98 -3.80 -16.28 -7.29
N ASN A 99 -4.96 -16.89 -7.06
CA ASN A 99 -6.22 -16.16 -7.05
C ASN A 99 -6.26 -15.09 -5.94
N ALA A 100 -5.78 -15.42 -4.75
CA ALA A 100 -5.72 -14.47 -3.64
C ALA A 100 -4.83 -13.27 -3.98
N VAL A 101 -3.66 -13.47 -4.60
CA VAL A 101 -2.77 -12.37 -4.99
C VAL A 101 -3.36 -11.53 -6.13
N ILE A 102 -4.11 -12.13 -7.06
CA ILE A 102 -4.79 -11.37 -8.12
C ILE A 102 -5.91 -10.51 -7.53
N GLN A 103 -6.70 -11.04 -6.60
CA GLN A 103 -7.71 -10.24 -5.90
C GLN A 103 -7.08 -9.07 -5.13
N TYR A 104 -5.95 -9.30 -4.47
CA TYR A 104 -5.20 -8.23 -3.82
C TYR A 104 -4.69 -7.21 -4.84
N LEU A 105 -4.13 -7.63 -5.96
CA LEU A 105 -3.73 -6.72 -7.04
C LEU A 105 -4.92 -5.90 -7.54
N ARG A 106 -6.11 -6.50 -7.71
CA ARG A 106 -7.32 -5.77 -8.08
C ARG A 106 -7.71 -4.72 -7.05
N SER A 107 -7.53 -5.01 -5.77
CA SER A 107 -7.73 -3.99 -4.73
C SER A 107 -6.73 -2.84 -4.82
N LEU A 108 -5.47 -3.12 -5.16
CA LEU A 108 -4.46 -2.09 -5.43
C LEU A 108 -4.80 -1.24 -6.68
N GLN A 109 -5.49 -1.84 -7.65
CA GLN A 109 -5.97 -1.18 -8.87
C GLN A 109 -7.29 -0.41 -8.67
N GLY A 110 -7.89 -0.48 -7.47
CA GLY A 110 -9.21 0.08 -7.20
C GLY A 110 -10.36 -0.72 -7.84
N ILE A 111 -10.09 -1.95 -8.31
CA ILE A 111 -11.05 -2.87 -8.91
C ILE A 111 -11.39 -3.93 -7.87
N GLY A 112 -12.64 -4.07 -7.50
CA GLY A 112 -13.08 -5.07 -6.51
C GLY A 112 -14.16 -4.51 -5.59
N VAL A 113 -14.60 -5.32 -4.64
CA VAL A 113 -15.63 -4.94 -3.69
C VAL A 113 -15.24 -3.63 -3.05
N ALA A 114 -16.04 -2.60 -3.25
CA ALA A 114 -15.91 -1.34 -2.54
C ALA A 114 -15.97 -1.66 -1.05
N VAL A 115 -14.81 -1.74 -0.40
CA VAL A 115 -14.75 -1.81 1.05
C VAL A 115 -15.40 -0.51 1.51
N LYS A 116 -16.55 -0.62 2.21
CA LYS A 116 -17.19 0.56 2.79
C LYS A 116 -16.21 1.12 3.82
N VAL A 117 -15.43 2.11 3.38
CA VAL A 117 -14.50 2.83 4.28
C VAL A 117 -15.37 3.64 5.24
N PRO A 118 -15.16 3.53 6.55
CA PRO A 118 -15.88 4.36 7.51
C PRO A 118 -15.48 5.83 7.31
N GLY A 119 -16.46 6.73 7.37
CA GLY A 119 -16.25 8.17 7.24
C GLY A 119 -17.10 8.78 6.13
N ASP A 120 -17.03 10.09 6.06
CA ASP A 120 -17.68 10.92 5.06
C ASP A 120 -16.62 11.46 4.08
N PRO A 121 -16.66 11.07 2.78
CA PRO A 121 -15.67 11.48 1.80
C PRO A 121 -15.70 12.99 1.51
N ASP A 122 -16.89 13.62 1.54
CA ASP A 122 -17.02 15.06 1.26
C ASP A 122 -16.44 15.88 2.41
N LEU A 123 -16.67 15.44 3.65
CA LEU A 123 -16.02 16.02 4.82
C LEU A 123 -14.49 15.83 4.75
N GLY A 124 -14.05 14.65 4.35
CA GLY A 124 -12.62 14.36 4.17
C GLY A 124 -11.96 15.25 3.11
N GLU A 125 -12.63 15.47 1.98
CA GLU A 125 -12.15 16.37 0.93
C GLU A 125 -12.06 17.82 1.45
N ASN A 126 -13.11 18.29 2.14
CA ASN A 126 -13.13 19.64 2.73
C ASN A 126 -12.04 19.85 3.78
N LEU A 127 -11.73 18.83 4.58
CA LEU A 127 -10.61 18.88 5.52
C LEU A 127 -9.27 18.92 4.79
N PHE A 128 -9.08 18.06 3.78
CA PHE A 128 -7.82 17.96 3.03
C PHE A 128 -7.44 19.25 2.32
N TYR A 129 -8.39 19.87 1.62
CA TYR A 129 -8.15 21.12 0.87
C TYR A 129 -8.35 22.38 1.70
N GLY A 130 -8.99 22.29 2.86
CA GLY A 130 -9.33 23.40 3.73
C GLY A 130 -8.56 23.38 5.04
N LYS A 131 -9.30 23.21 6.14
CA LYS A 131 -8.83 23.43 7.51
C LYS A 131 -7.59 22.63 7.90
N ALA A 132 -7.42 21.39 7.39
CA ALA A 132 -6.26 20.56 7.71
C ALA A 132 -5.03 20.86 6.84
N GLU A 133 -5.18 21.70 5.80
CA GLU A 133 -4.11 22.20 4.94
C GLU A 133 -3.20 21.12 4.29
N CYS A 134 -3.67 19.87 4.23
CA CYS A 134 -2.91 18.75 3.67
C CYS A 134 -2.46 19.02 2.22
N SER A 135 -3.32 19.71 1.46
CA SER A 135 -3.08 20.09 0.07
C SER A 135 -1.99 21.13 -0.13
N LYS A 136 -1.46 21.76 0.92
CA LYS A 136 -0.27 22.62 0.79
C LYS A 136 0.95 21.82 0.38
N CYS A 137 1.08 20.60 0.92
CA CYS A 137 2.21 19.73 0.68
C CYS A 137 1.88 18.54 -0.26
N HIS A 138 0.68 17.99 -0.15
CA HIS A 138 0.26 16.78 -0.87
C HIS A 138 -0.67 17.09 -2.04
N MET A 139 -0.57 16.24 -3.08
CA MET A 139 -1.44 16.27 -4.24
C MET A 139 -2.41 15.08 -4.21
N VAL A 140 -3.65 15.29 -4.68
CA VAL A 140 -4.62 14.24 -5.01
C VAL A 140 -5.21 14.56 -6.38
N ASN A 141 -5.14 13.62 -7.32
CA ASN A 141 -5.67 13.75 -8.69
C ASN A 141 -5.24 15.05 -9.42
N GLY A 142 -3.97 15.42 -9.27
CA GLY A 142 -3.40 16.60 -9.91
C GLY A 142 -3.74 17.94 -9.23
N ARG A 143 -4.45 17.91 -8.08
CA ARG A 143 -4.80 19.10 -7.32
C ARG A 143 -4.09 19.10 -5.96
N GLY A 144 -3.36 20.15 -5.65
CA GLY A 144 -2.60 20.32 -4.41
C GLY A 144 -1.12 20.57 -4.63
N GLY A 145 -0.35 20.54 -3.55
CA GLY A 145 1.09 20.78 -3.53
C GLY A 145 1.92 19.56 -3.97
N PHE A 146 3.17 19.81 -4.27
CA PHE A 146 4.14 18.79 -4.72
C PHE A 146 5.36 18.71 -3.81
N LEU A 147 5.30 19.33 -2.63
CA LEU A 147 6.36 19.23 -1.62
C LEU A 147 6.44 17.81 -1.04
N SER A 148 5.33 17.08 -1.00
CA SER A 148 5.29 15.73 -0.47
C SER A 148 4.69 14.76 -1.49
N SER A 149 4.53 13.49 -1.10
CA SER A 149 4.05 12.46 -2.01
C SER A 149 2.65 12.74 -2.54
N ASP A 150 2.42 12.38 -3.82
CA ASP A 150 1.09 12.30 -4.41
C ASP A 150 0.30 11.18 -3.71
N LEU A 151 -0.85 11.55 -3.15
CA LEU A 151 -1.73 10.66 -2.40
C LEU A 151 -2.88 10.08 -3.24
N SER A 152 -2.96 10.37 -4.55
CA SER A 152 -4.04 9.91 -5.44
C SER A 152 -4.32 8.41 -5.36
N GLY A 153 -3.30 7.62 -5.14
CA GLY A 153 -3.42 6.17 -4.97
C GLY A 153 -2.96 5.66 -3.61
N TYR A 154 -2.75 6.55 -2.64
CA TYR A 154 -2.16 6.16 -1.34
C TYR A 154 -3.03 5.18 -0.56
N GLY A 155 -4.36 5.29 -0.68
CA GLY A 155 -5.31 4.40 -0.01
C GLY A 155 -5.40 3.01 -0.64
N PHE A 156 -4.91 2.80 -1.86
CA PHE A 156 -4.97 1.49 -2.49
C PHE A 156 -4.05 0.49 -1.77
N GLY A 157 -4.64 -0.61 -1.31
CA GLY A 157 -3.93 -1.67 -0.61
C GLY A 157 -3.48 -1.34 0.82
N ARG A 158 -3.89 -0.20 1.36
CA ARG A 158 -3.65 0.17 2.76
C ARG A 158 -4.91 0.01 3.59
N SER A 159 -4.75 -0.48 4.81
CA SER A 159 -5.86 -0.51 5.76
C SER A 159 -6.21 0.91 6.23
N VAL A 160 -7.47 1.12 6.60
CA VAL A 160 -7.91 2.39 7.21
C VAL A 160 -7.05 2.76 8.41
N GLU A 161 -6.73 1.78 9.25
CA GLU A 161 -5.85 1.99 10.42
C GLU A 161 -4.42 2.34 10.01
N GLY A 162 -3.90 1.76 8.92
CA GLY A 162 -2.60 2.11 8.37
C GLY A 162 -2.53 3.56 7.89
N VAL A 163 -3.58 4.03 7.21
CA VAL A 163 -3.71 5.44 6.79
C VAL A 163 -3.84 6.35 8.01
N ARG A 164 -4.71 5.99 8.97
CA ARG A 164 -4.88 6.72 10.22
C ARG A 164 -3.57 6.85 10.99
N SER A 165 -2.84 5.75 11.13
CA SER A 165 -1.54 5.74 11.82
C SER A 165 -0.50 6.63 11.13
N ALA A 166 -0.49 6.67 9.80
CA ALA A 166 0.41 7.55 9.04
C ALA A 166 0.09 9.04 9.25
N ILE A 167 -1.19 9.38 9.42
CA ILE A 167 -1.62 10.75 9.72
C ILE A 167 -1.27 11.15 11.17
N LEU A 168 -1.52 10.25 12.13
CA LEU A 168 -1.34 10.54 13.56
C LEU A 168 0.12 10.44 14.02
N ASN A 169 0.96 9.70 13.32
CA ASN A 169 2.35 9.42 13.67
C ASN A 169 3.25 9.50 12.43
N PRO A 170 3.41 10.67 11.81
CA PRO A 170 4.15 10.83 10.56
C PRO A 170 5.64 10.46 10.69
N ASP A 171 6.24 10.59 11.87
CA ASP A 171 7.64 10.27 12.13
C ASP A 171 7.92 8.76 12.18
N ARG A 172 6.88 7.93 12.34
CA ARG A 172 7.06 6.47 12.52
C ARG A 172 7.67 5.77 11.31
N SER A 173 7.43 6.29 10.11
CA SER A 173 7.88 5.70 8.84
C SER A 173 8.76 6.66 8.05
N MET A 174 9.42 7.58 8.75
CA MET A 174 10.26 8.60 8.16
C MET A 174 11.56 8.00 7.58
N ASP A 175 11.93 8.43 6.40
CA ASP A 175 13.23 8.20 5.78
C ASP A 175 13.99 9.53 5.65
N ARG A 176 15.25 9.48 5.23
CA ARG A 176 16.07 10.69 5.04
C ARG A 176 15.49 11.69 4.04
N ARG A 177 14.62 11.29 3.14
CA ARG A 177 14.00 12.15 2.12
C ARG A 177 12.77 12.87 2.63
N SER A 178 12.16 12.34 3.69
CA SER A 178 10.97 12.90 4.35
C SER A 178 11.31 13.62 5.66
N GLU A 179 12.57 13.53 6.13
CA GLU A 179 13.05 14.25 7.30
C GLU A 179 13.23 15.74 7.00
N ALA A 180 12.71 16.58 7.87
CA ALA A 180 12.95 18.01 7.82
C ALA A 180 14.40 18.33 8.20
N ILE A 181 15.09 19.10 7.36
CA ILE A 181 16.43 19.59 7.66
C ILE A 181 16.48 21.11 7.58
N THR A 182 17.39 21.70 8.34
CA THR A 182 17.73 23.12 8.20
C THR A 182 19.18 23.26 7.70
N VAL A 183 19.33 23.92 6.56
CA VAL A 183 20.64 24.28 6.02
C VAL A 183 21.02 25.68 6.50
N VAL A 184 22.22 25.82 7.06
CA VAL A 184 22.82 27.10 7.46
C VAL A 184 23.98 27.36 6.51
N ALA A 185 23.85 28.39 5.68
CA ALA A 185 24.87 28.81 4.71
C ALA A 185 25.85 29.85 5.28
N GLU A 186 26.95 30.12 4.57
CA GLU A 186 27.97 31.09 4.99
C GLU A 186 27.42 32.51 5.20
N ASP A 187 26.43 32.90 4.43
CA ASP A 187 25.69 34.18 4.54
C ASP A 187 24.74 34.25 5.75
N GLN A 188 24.78 33.23 6.62
CA GLN A 188 23.92 33.06 7.80
C GLN A 188 22.44 32.85 7.49
N HIS A 189 22.06 32.76 6.22
CA HIS A 189 20.68 32.39 5.87
C HIS A 189 20.40 30.94 6.32
N ARG A 190 19.17 30.75 6.80
CA ARG A 190 18.67 29.46 7.28
C ARG A 190 17.42 29.11 6.52
N PHE A 191 17.43 27.96 5.87
CA PHE A 191 16.25 27.44 5.17
C PHE A 191 15.94 26.04 5.67
N THR A 192 14.68 25.81 6.01
CA THR A 192 14.16 24.51 6.43
C THR A 192 13.34 23.90 5.31
N GLY A 193 13.55 22.62 5.03
CA GLY A 193 12.84 21.92 3.96
C GLY A 193 13.24 20.44 3.86
N LEU A 194 13.02 19.87 2.70
CA LEU A 194 13.33 18.50 2.36
C LEU A 194 14.48 18.43 1.37
N ILE A 195 15.39 17.46 1.56
CA ILE A 195 16.45 17.17 0.58
C ILE A 195 15.81 16.57 -0.67
N ARG A 196 16.06 17.20 -1.83
CA ARG A 196 15.62 16.69 -3.14
C ARG A 196 16.74 16.00 -3.91
N ASN A 197 17.94 16.51 -3.74
CA ASN A 197 19.15 15.87 -4.23
C ASN A 197 20.33 16.20 -3.32
N GLU A 198 21.24 15.27 -3.19
CA GLU A 198 22.49 15.46 -2.48
C GLU A 198 23.55 14.60 -3.16
N ASP A 199 24.66 15.24 -3.53
CA ASP A 199 25.85 14.58 -4.04
C ASP A 199 27.11 15.04 -3.25
N ASN A 200 28.29 14.71 -3.73
CA ASN A 200 29.54 15.08 -3.04
C ASN A 200 29.82 16.59 -3.03
N PHE A 201 29.18 17.36 -3.91
CA PHE A 201 29.50 18.78 -4.15
C PHE A 201 28.34 19.69 -3.85
N SER A 202 27.10 19.20 -3.96
CA SER A 202 25.90 20.02 -3.87
C SER A 202 24.81 19.38 -3.02
N LEU A 203 23.91 20.24 -2.51
CA LEU A 203 22.66 19.88 -1.85
C LEU A 203 21.55 20.75 -2.42
N ILE A 204 20.44 20.13 -2.82
CA ILE A 204 19.22 20.80 -3.25
C ILE A 204 18.16 20.61 -2.18
N LEU A 205 17.73 21.70 -1.58
CA LEU A 205 16.67 21.79 -0.59
C LEU A 205 15.40 22.34 -1.23
N GLN A 206 14.26 21.74 -0.93
CA GLN A 206 12.95 22.32 -1.24
C GLN A 206 12.26 22.77 0.04
N THR A 207 11.92 24.05 0.12
CA THR A 207 11.22 24.65 1.25
C THR A 207 9.69 24.52 1.15
N GLU A 208 8.95 24.80 2.24
CA GLU A 208 7.49 24.64 2.29
C GLU A 208 6.74 25.48 1.28
N ASP A 209 7.27 26.62 0.89
CA ASP A 209 6.71 27.48 -0.16
C ASP A 209 6.93 26.93 -1.59
N GLY A 210 7.57 25.74 -1.70
CA GLY A 210 7.87 25.09 -2.96
C GLY A 210 9.15 25.54 -3.64
N SER A 211 9.87 26.52 -3.06
CA SER A 211 11.13 27.05 -3.61
C SER A 211 12.25 26.02 -3.52
N PHE A 212 13.15 26.04 -4.53
CA PHE A 212 14.35 25.20 -4.54
C PHE A 212 15.58 26.07 -4.25
N HIS A 213 16.37 25.64 -3.27
CA HIS A 213 17.64 26.25 -2.90
C HIS A 213 18.75 25.27 -3.19
N THR A 214 19.70 25.69 -4.05
CA THR A 214 20.87 24.89 -4.40
C THR A 214 22.10 25.45 -3.67
N TYR A 215 22.78 24.59 -2.92
CA TYR A 215 23.97 24.93 -2.15
C TYR A 215 25.17 24.16 -2.68
N SER A 216 26.32 24.86 -2.87
CA SER A 216 27.61 24.19 -2.86
C SER A 216 27.91 23.73 -1.42
N LYS A 217 28.34 22.49 -1.23
CA LYS A 217 28.69 21.97 0.10
C LYS A 217 29.81 22.75 0.79
N GLU A 218 30.70 23.36 0.01
CA GLU A 218 31.75 24.25 0.52
C GLU A 218 31.20 25.49 1.23
N LYS A 219 29.96 25.93 0.83
CA LYS A 219 29.28 27.12 1.40
C LYS A 219 28.28 26.81 2.48
N ILE A 220 28.16 25.53 2.87
CA ILE A 220 27.28 25.10 3.96
C ILE A 220 28.12 25.09 5.26
N ILE A 221 27.72 25.89 6.25
CA ILE A 221 28.33 25.84 7.58
C ILE A 221 27.90 24.54 8.29
N ARG A 222 26.59 24.22 8.25
CA ARG A 222 26.06 22.98 8.83
C ARG A 222 24.70 22.62 8.29
N VAL A 223 24.35 21.35 8.39
CA VAL A 223 23.02 20.80 8.16
C VAL A 223 22.50 20.28 9.49
N GLU A 224 21.37 20.78 9.91
CA GLU A 224 20.68 20.37 11.15
C GLU A 224 19.53 19.44 10.78
N TYR A 225 19.57 18.19 11.25
CA TYR A 225 18.53 17.20 11.06
C TYR A 225 17.56 17.31 12.23
N SER A 226 16.24 17.45 11.92
CA SER A 226 15.23 17.65 12.97
C SER A 226 14.88 16.37 13.72
N GLY A 227 15.08 15.22 13.10
CA GLY A 227 14.52 13.95 13.58
C GLY A 227 13.01 13.83 13.38
N HIS A 228 12.38 14.77 12.67
CA HIS A 228 10.95 14.86 12.48
C HIS A 228 10.58 15.10 11.02
N SER A 229 9.39 14.64 10.65
CA SER A 229 8.76 14.97 9.36
C SER A 229 8.33 16.43 9.33
N LEU A 230 8.27 17.03 8.12
CA LEU A 230 7.56 18.30 7.93
C LEU A 230 6.04 18.15 8.13
N MET A 231 5.50 16.94 8.02
CA MET A 231 4.09 16.69 8.29
C MET A 231 3.82 16.86 9.81
N PRO A 232 2.95 17.79 10.22
CA PRO A 232 2.71 18.05 11.64
C PRO A 232 2.10 16.84 12.36
N ASN A 233 2.61 16.53 13.54
CA ASN A 233 2.12 15.43 14.38
C ASN A 233 0.71 15.66 14.96
N GLU A 234 0.19 16.89 14.87
CA GLU A 234 -1.07 17.28 15.51
C GLU A 234 -2.26 17.37 14.58
N ILE A 235 -2.06 17.16 13.27
CA ILE A 235 -3.14 17.27 12.27
C ILE A 235 -4.35 16.41 12.64
N GLY A 236 -4.10 15.18 13.10
CA GLY A 236 -5.17 14.26 13.49
C GLY A 236 -5.83 14.57 14.84
N ARG A 237 -5.26 15.45 15.67
CA ARG A 237 -5.80 15.81 16.99
C ARG A 237 -6.56 17.13 17.00
N ALA A 238 -6.18 18.06 16.13
CA ALA A 238 -6.79 19.38 16.04
C ALA A 238 -8.12 19.43 15.26
N HIS A 239 -8.48 18.34 14.58
CA HIS A 239 -9.59 18.32 13.61
C HIS A 239 -10.60 17.19 13.84
N VAL A 240 -10.47 16.43 14.95
CA VAL A 240 -11.47 15.43 15.41
C VAL A 240 -12.51 16.10 16.29
#